data_e09bf3154ad49a36a8cea3c313aeef4b
#
_entry.id   e09bf3154ad49a36a8cea3c313aeef4b
#
_cell.length_a   1.000
_cell.length_b   1.000
_cell.length_c   1.000
_cell.angle_alpha   90.00
_cell.angle_beta   90.00
_cell.angle_gamma   90.00
#
_symmetry.space_group_name_H-M   'P 1'
#
loop_
_entity.id
_entity.type
_entity.pdbx_description
1 polymer ?
#
loop_
_entity_poly.entity_id
_entity_poly.type
_entity_poly.pdbx_seq_one_letter_code
_entity_poly.pdbx_strand_id
1 'polypeptide(L)'
;GQKLEAFLGDHFAFEKTTRYFARAVLIHGGMRFESPLRTFDVVPGMKCGGALQMFEGHDGLKRTFELVHWSRNRIEHLFLKARDHGTSNRRWATADLGPLLRVTPPKVSVMRTGEVVTLHRATQDSFIRTEFWSLPNVFEFHTNEVMMDPDVAGAERVKELYKDSGGVEAVKKAWWKFW
;
A
#
# COMPACT_ATOMS: atom_id res chain seq x y z
N GLY A 1 16.04 -27.10 0.67
CA GLY A 1 15.77 -26.55 -0.65
C GLY A 1 15.73 -25.04 -0.57
N GLN A 2 16.22 -24.36 -1.60
CA GLN A 2 16.20 -22.91 -1.67
C GLN A 2 14.78 -22.45 -2.05
N LYS A 3 14.17 -21.56 -1.25
CA LYS A 3 12.87 -20.96 -1.53
C LYS A 3 13.11 -19.67 -2.31
N LEU A 4 12.49 -19.55 -3.48
CA LEU A 4 12.46 -18.32 -4.27
C LEU A 4 11.07 -17.69 -4.13
N GLU A 5 11.02 -16.41 -3.76
CA GLU A 5 9.79 -15.63 -3.71
C GLU A 5 9.88 -14.48 -4.69
N ALA A 6 8.82 -14.25 -5.44
CA ALA A 6 8.68 -13.10 -6.34
C ALA A 6 7.28 -12.52 -6.20
N PHE A 7 7.19 -11.19 -6.20
CA PHE A 7 5.91 -10.49 -6.18
C PHE A 7 5.52 -10.11 -7.61
N LEU A 8 4.34 -10.53 -8.03
CA LEU A 8 3.88 -10.28 -9.40
C LEU A 8 3.79 -8.78 -9.72
N GLY A 9 3.45 -7.94 -8.74
CA GLY A 9 3.37 -6.49 -8.90
C GLY A 9 4.70 -5.81 -9.28
N ASP A 10 5.85 -6.43 -8.94
CA ASP A 10 7.18 -5.89 -9.26
C ASP A 10 7.52 -6.09 -10.75
N HIS A 11 6.84 -7.03 -11.40
CA HIS A 11 7.15 -7.45 -12.78
C HIS A 11 6.03 -7.15 -13.77
N PHE A 12 4.78 -6.98 -13.28
CA PHE A 12 3.61 -6.83 -14.12
C PHE A 12 2.73 -5.66 -13.65
N ALA A 13 2.34 -4.80 -14.58
CA ALA A 13 1.34 -3.76 -14.35
C ALA A 13 -0.07 -4.34 -14.54
N PHE A 14 -0.84 -4.48 -13.47
CA PHE A 14 -2.23 -4.93 -13.52
C PHE A 14 -3.16 -3.72 -13.68
N GLU A 15 -3.28 -3.22 -14.90
CA GLU A 15 -4.06 -2.00 -15.22
C GLU A 15 -5.57 -2.23 -15.25
N LYS A 16 -5.99 -3.43 -15.59
CA LYS A 16 -7.41 -3.75 -15.78
C LYS A 16 -7.98 -4.47 -14.56
N THR A 17 -9.15 -4.04 -14.16
CA THR A 17 -9.98 -4.75 -13.17
C THR A 17 -10.57 -5.99 -13.82
N THR A 18 -9.95 -7.14 -13.59
CA THR A 18 -10.37 -8.41 -14.20
C THR A 18 -9.72 -9.58 -13.47
N ARG A 19 -10.10 -10.78 -13.87
CA ARG A 19 -9.44 -12.00 -13.44
C ARG A 19 -8.19 -12.24 -14.25
N TYR A 20 -7.09 -12.48 -13.54
CA TYR A 20 -5.80 -12.85 -14.10
C TYR A 20 -5.47 -14.30 -13.81
N PHE A 21 -4.62 -14.84 -14.67
CA PHE A 21 -4.08 -16.19 -14.54
C PHE A 21 -2.57 -16.10 -14.45
N ALA A 22 -1.98 -16.79 -13.50
CA ALA A 22 -0.53 -16.84 -13.31
C ALA A 22 -0.04 -18.28 -13.28
N ARG A 23 1.10 -18.51 -13.93
CA ARG A 23 1.86 -19.76 -13.89
C ARG A 23 3.34 -19.42 -13.79
N ALA A 24 4.04 -20.04 -12.86
CA ALA A 24 5.49 -19.96 -12.80
C ALA A 24 6.11 -21.02 -13.71
N VAL A 25 7.16 -20.64 -14.44
CA VAL A 25 7.96 -21.54 -15.25
C VAL A 25 9.41 -21.44 -14.80
N LEU A 26 9.99 -22.54 -14.37
CA LEU A 26 11.40 -22.65 -14.03
C LEU A 26 12.12 -23.46 -15.12
N ILE A 27 13.20 -22.90 -15.65
CA ILE A 27 14.09 -23.60 -16.59
C ILE A 27 15.41 -23.83 -15.88
N HIS A 28 15.78 -25.09 -15.72
CA HIS A 28 17.03 -25.47 -15.08
C HIS A 28 17.62 -26.72 -15.75
N GLY A 29 18.92 -26.67 -16.14
CA GLY A 29 19.61 -27.79 -16.79
C GLY A 29 18.92 -28.27 -18.07
N GLY A 30 18.32 -27.39 -18.86
CA GLY A 30 17.55 -27.75 -20.06
C GLY A 30 16.16 -28.34 -19.79
N MET A 31 15.79 -28.56 -18.55
CA MET A 31 14.47 -29.03 -18.15
C MET A 31 13.53 -27.86 -17.81
N ARG A 32 12.26 -28.03 -18.17
CA ARG A 32 11.19 -27.05 -17.91
C ARG A 32 10.23 -27.60 -16.85
N PHE A 33 10.04 -26.83 -15.78
CA PHE A 33 9.11 -27.12 -14.71
C PHE A 33 8.00 -26.05 -14.70
N GLU A 34 6.75 -26.46 -14.63
CA GLU A 34 5.62 -25.52 -14.59
C GLU A 34 4.82 -25.71 -13.30
N SER A 35 4.45 -24.60 -12.67
CA SER A 35 3.51 -24.64 -11.56
C SER A 35 2.08 -24.87 -12.08
N PRO A 36 1.16 -25.33 -11.23
CA PRO A 36 -0.27 -25.27 -11.53
C PRO A 36 -0.69 -23.82 -11.86
N LEU A 37 -1.65 -23.68 -12.76
CA LEU A 37 -2.28 -22.40 -13.06
C LEU A 37 -3.01 -21.89 -11.81
N ARG A 38 -2.77 -20.64 -11.45
CA ARG A 38 -3.45 -19.95 -10.34
C ARG A 38 -4.22 -18.77 -10.88
N THR A 39 -5.36 -18.49 -10.27
CA THR A 39 -6.19 -17.33 -10.61
C THR A 39 -6.20 -16.34 -9.47
N PHE A 40 -6.24 -15.05 -9.80
CA PHE A 40 -6.47 -13.97 -8.85
C PHE A 40 -7.26 -12.85 -9.53
N ASP A 41 -8.02 -12.12 -8.73
CA ASP A 41 -8.86 -11.03 -9.21
C ASP A 41 -8.23 -9.69 -8.81
N VAL A 42 -8.09 -8.79 -9.79
CA VAL A 42 -7.76 -7.39 -9.54
C VAL A 42 -9.06 -6.61 -9.43
N VAL A 43 -9.28 -5.99 -8.28
CA VAL A 43 -10.49 -5.24 -7.97
C VAL A 43 -10.19 -3.75 -7.81
N PRO A 44 -11.12 -2.84 -8.18
CA PRO A 44 -10.83 -1.40 -8.21
C PRO A 44 -10.73 -0.80 -6.81
N GLY A 45 -11.40 -1.37 -5.82
CA GLY A 45 -11.67 -0.71 -4.55
C GLY A 45 -12.60 0.51 -4.70
N MET A 46 -13.06 1.07 -3.59
CA MET A 46 -13.87 2.28 -3.58
C MET A 46 -13.00 3.47 -3.16
N LYS A 47 -12.99 4.52 -3.99
CA LYS A 47 -12.24 5.74 -3.71
C LYS A 47 -12.86 6.50 -2.53
N CYS A 48 -12.03 6.92 -1.58
CA CYS A 48 -12.44 7.63 -0.38
C CYS A 48 -11.59 8.85 -0.05
N GLY A 49 -10.59 9.17 -0.88
CA GLY A 49 -9.74 10.35 -0.73
C GLY A 49 -8.70 10.45 -1.83
N GLY A 50 -7.92 11.52 -1.80
CA GLY A 50 -6.83 11.69 -2.75
C GLY A 50 -6.09 13.01 -2.59
N ALA A 51 -4.89 13.07 -3.18
CA ALA A 51 -4.05 14.26 -3.26
C ALA A 51 -3.29 14.28 -4.59
N LEU A 52 -2.74 15.45 -4.93
CA LEU A 52 -1.94 15.66 -6.13
C LEU A 52 -0.60 16.29 -5.71
N GLN A 53 0.48 15.76 -6.23
CA GLN A 53 1.81 16.33 -6.14
C GLN A 53 2.27 16.81 -7.53
N MET A 54 2.81 18.01 -7.59
CA MET A 54 3.49 18.57 -8.75
C MET A 54 4.98 18.60 -8.47
N PHE A 55 5.80 18.16 -9.42
CA PHE A 55 7.25 18.19 -9.30
C PHE A 55 7.80 19.38 -10.11
N GLU A 56 8.27 20.40 -9.42
CA GLU A 56 8.88 21.57 -10.06
C GLU A 56 10.16 21.18 -10.80
N GLY A 57 10.38 21.74 -12.00
CA GLY A 57 11.57 21.44 -12.80
C GLY A 57 11.60 20.09 -13.50
N HIS A 58 10.49 19.35 -13.49
CA HIS A 58 10.38 18.02 -14.10
C HIS A 58 9.25 17.95 -15.14
N ASP A 59 9.34 18.72 -16.23
CA ASP A 59 8.52 18.70 -17.46
C ASP A 59 7.06 18.20 -17.29
N GLY A 60 6.34 18.81 -16.35
CA GLY A 60 4.94 18.48 -16.09
C GLY A 60 4.72 17.14 -15.39
N LEU A 61 5.77 16.51 -14.85
CA LEU A 61 5.61 15.32 -14.01
C LEU A 61 4.72 15.64 -12.82
N LYS A 62 3.68 14.87 -12.66
CA LYS A 62 2.78 14.93 -11.52
C LYS A 62 2.46 13.52 -11.03
N ARG A 63 2.24 13.39 -9.74
CA ARG A 63 1.83 12.15 -9.11
C ARG A 63 0.48 12.33 -8.41
N THR A 64 -0.46 11.46 -8.73
CA THR A 64 -1.74 11.39 -8.02
C THR A 64 -1.67 10.30 -6.97
N PHE A 65 -2.22 10.61 -5.80
CA PHE A 65 -2.45 9.68 -4.71
C PHE A 65 -3.94 9.48 -4.56
N GLU A 66 -4.37 8.22 -4.54
CA GLU A 66 -5.77 7.87 -4.30
C GLU A 66 -5.85 6.94 -3.10
N LEU A 67 -6.66 7.32 -2.11
CA LEU A 67 -7.07 6.42 -1.05
C LEU A 67 -8.26 5.61 -1.54
N VAL A 68 -8.12 4.30 -1.51
CA VAL A 68 -9.18 3.36 -1.86
C VAL A 68 -9.35 2.35 -0.75
N HIS A 69 -10.58 1.96 -0.47
CA HIS A 69 -10.84 0.89 0.47
C HIS A 69 -11.49 -0.30 -0.21
N TRP A 70 -11.23 -1.48 0.33
CA TRP A 70 -11.81 -2.72 -0.11
C TRP A 70 -12.04 -3.66 1.07
N SER A 71 -13.13 -4.40 1.03
CA SER A 71 -13.50 -5.34 2.09
C SER A 71 -13.21 -6.77 1.67
N ARG A 72 -12.51 -7.49 2.51
CA ARG A 72 -12.29 -8.93 2.40
C ARG A 72 -12.61 -9.60 3.73
N ASN A 73 -13.43 -10.66 3.70
CA ASN A 73 -13.80 -11.41 4.90
C ASN A 73 -14.36 -10.54 6.04
N ARG A 74 -15.18 -9.53 5.70
CA ARG A 74 -15.77 -8.54 6.62
C ARG A 74 -14.77 -7.58 7.27
N ILE A 75 -13.51 -7.61 6.88
CA ILE A 75 -12.50 -6.64 7.30
C ILE A 75 -12.28 -5.67 6.16
N GLU A 76 -12.42 -4.38 6.43
CA GLU A 76 -12.10 -3.34 5.47
C GLU A 76 -10.63 -2.95 5.63
N HIS A 77 -9.94 -2.82 4.50
CA HIS A 77 -8.57 -2.32 4.40
C HIS A 77 -8.54 -1.04 3.59
N LEU A 78 -7.68 -0.13 3.99
CA LEU A 78 -7.34 1.07 3.25
C LEU A 78 -6.07 0.84 2.45
N PHE A 79 -6.07 1.31 1.20
CA PHE A 79 -4.93 1.26 0.30
C PHE A 79 -4.60 2.65 -0.22
N LEU A 80 -3.32 2.94 -0.37
CA LEU A 80 -2.83 4.10 -1.10
C LEU A 80 -2.38 3.64 -2.49
N LYS A 81 -2.94 4.26 -3.53
CA LYS A 81 -2.48 4.11 -4.91
C LYS A 81 -1.74 5.37 -5.33
N ALA A 82 -0.50 5.21 -5.81
CA ALA A 82 0.28 6.29 -6.40
C ALA A 82 0.43 6.07 -7.89
N ARG A 83 0.21 7.12 -8.70
CA ARG A 83 0.29 7.05 -10.16
C ARG A 83 0.98 8.27 -10.72
N ASP A 84 2.02 8.04 -11.53
CA ASP A 84 2.71 9.09 -12.26
C ASP A 84 1.99 9.42 -13.59
N HIS A 85 1.98 10.72 -13.91
CA HIS A 85 1.47 11.26 -15.16
C HIS A 85 2.53 12.16 -15.79
N GLY A 86 2.57 12.23 -17.10
CA GLY A 86 3.48 13.13 -17.83
C GLY A 86 4.80 12.50 -18.28
N THR A 87 5.05 11.23 -17.95
CA THR A 87 6.23 10.49 -18.43
C THR A 87 5.82 9.29 -19.28
N SER A 88 6.72 8.83 -20.17
CA SER A 88 6.52 7.61 -20.97
C SER A 88 6.47 6.36 -20.10
N ASN A 89 7.15 6.36 -18.95
CA ASN A 89 7.11 5.28 -17.97
C ASN A 89 6.13 5.63 -16.85
N ARG A 90 4.92 5.14 -16.96
CA ARG A 90 3.93 5.22 -15.88
C ARG A 90 4.36 4.28 -14.76
N ARG A 91 4.66 4.88 -13.61
CA ARG A 91 4.89 4.11 -12.38
C ARG A 91 3.59 4.00 -11.62
N TRP A 92 3.36 2.81 -11.08
CA TRP A 92 2.21 2.51 -10.26
C TRP A 92 2.70 1.85 -8.98
N ALA A 93 2.23 2.35 -7.87
CA ALA A 93 2.44 1.71 -6.58
C ALA A 93 1.09 1.57 -5.87
N THR A 94 0.91 0.48 -5.16
CA THR A 94 -0.25 0.26 -4.30
C THR A 94 0.25 -0.23 -2.97
N ALA A 95 -0.17 0.47 -1.93
CA ALA A 95 0.23 0.22 -0.57
C ALA A 95 -0.97 -0.15 0.30
N ASP A 96 -0.92 -1.27 1.04
CA ASP A 96 -1.90 -1.61 2.06
C ASP A 96 -1.60 -0.82 3.34
N LEU A 97 -2.50 0.08 3.74
CA LEU A 97 -2.36 0.91 4.93
C LEU A 97 -2.92 0.23 6.20
N GLY A 98 -3.47 -0.96 6.05
CA GLY A 98 -4.05 -1.73 7.13
C GLY A 98 -5.57 -1.59 7.28
N PRO A 99 -6.12 -2.04 8.41
CA PRO A 99 -7.56 -2.04 8.66
C PRO A 99 -8.12 -0.63 8.69
N LEU A 100 -9.36 -0.48 8.20
CA LEU A 100 -10.09 0.79 8.14
C LEU A 100 -11.41 0.69 8.90
N LEU A 101 -11.62 1.60 9.85
CA LEU A 101 -12.92 1.87 10.45
C LEU A 101 -13.49 3.18 9.86
N ARG A 102 -14.60 3.09 9.11
CA ARG A 102 -15.18 4.21 8.34
C ARG A 102 -16.04 5.19 9.16
N VAL A 103 -15.66 5.48 10.39
CA VAL A 103 -16.35 6.51 11.20
C VAL A 103 -15.83 7.91 10.90
N THR A 104 -14.61 8.02 10.40
CA THR A 104 -14.02 9.27 9.94
C THR A 104 -13.38 9.08 8.57
N PRO A 105 -13.49 10.05 7.65
CA PRO A 105 -12.85 9.97 6.35
C PRO A 105 -11.32 9.86 6.49
N PRO A 106 -10.68 8.92 5.80
CA PRO A 106 -9.23 8.86 5.74
C PRO A 106 -8.66 10.08 5.02
N LYS A 107 -7.48 10.51 5.42
CA LYS A 107 -6.82 11.70 4.86
C LYS A 107 -5.49 11.32 4.21
N VAL A 108 -5.14 12.01 3.14
CA VAL A 108 -3.82 12.00 2.54
C VAL A 108 -3.38 13.44 2.31
N SER A 109 -2.16 13.75 2.69
CA SER A 109 -1.56 15.07 2.53
C SER A 109 -0.17 14.94 1.91
N VAL A 110 0.18 15.87 1.04
CA VAL A 110 1.50 15.96 0.42
C VAL A 110 2.18 17.22 0.96
N MET A 111 3.34 17.04 1.56
CA MET A 111 4.15 18.13 2.10
C MET A 111 5.09 18.68 1.02
N ARG A 112 5.54 19.93 1.17
CA ARG A 112 6.49 20.56 0.23
C ARG A 112 7.84 19.85 0.18
N THR A 113 8.20 19.17 1.25
CA THR A 113 9.42 18.35 1.39
C THR A 113 9.40 17.05 0.59
N GLY A 114 8.24 16.68 0.00
CA GLY A 114 8.05 15.42 -0.69
C GLY A 114 7.51 14.29 0.19
N GLU A 115 7.21 14.58 1.46
CA GLU A 115 6.53 13.63 2.32
C GLU A 115 5.06 13.50 1.95
N VAL A 116 4.58 12.27 1.87
CA VAL A 116 3.16 11.92 1.72
C VAL A 116 2.71 11.26 3.01
N VAL A 117 1.80 11.91 3.71
CA VAL A 117 1.28 11.45 5.00
C VAL A 117 -0.15 10.99 4.83
N THR A 118 -0.46 9.78 5.25
CA THR A 118 -1.82 9.27 5.36
C THR A 118 -2.21 9.12 6.82
N LEU A 119 -3.47 9.39 7.13
CA LEU A 119 -4.04 9.21 8.46
C LEU A 119 -5.45 8.62 8.34
N HIS A 120 -5.68 7.51 9.02
CA HIS A 120 -7.01 6.90 9.08
C HIS A 120 -7.28 6.21 10.41
N ARG A 121 -8.55 6.05 10.74
CA ARG A 121 -8.97 5.30 11.92
C ARG A 121 -8.92 3.80 11.63
N ALA A 122 -8.18 3.06 12.42
CA ALA A 122 -8.02 1.61 12.28
C ALA A 122 -8.99 0.84 13.17
N THR A 123 -9.21 1.32 14.40
CA THR A 123 -10.14 0.77 15.39
C THR A 123 -10.93 1.89 16.06
N GLN A 124 -11.78 1.54 17.03
CA GLN A 124 -12.47 2.56 17.83
C GLN A 124 -11.51 3.47 18.61
N ASP A 125 -10.35 2.94 18.97
CA ASP A 125 -9.41 3.56 19.91
C ASP A 125 -8.09 3.96 19.25
N SER A 126 -7.91 3.71 17.94
CA SER A 126 -6.63 3.95 17.29
C SER A 126 -6.73 4.48 15.87
N PHE A 127 -5.70 5.24 15.52
CA PHE A 127 -5.41 5.71 14.17
C PHE A 127 -4.11 5.11 13.69
N ILE A 128 -4.00 4.94 12.38
CA ILE A 128 -2.73 4.62 11.71
C ILE A 128 -2.29 5.86 10.92
N ARG A 129 -1.06 6.29 11.17
CA ARG A 129 -0.36 7.32 10.43
C ARG A 129 0.76 6.65 9.64
N THR A 130 0.70 6.77 8.31
CA THR A 130 1.73 6.20 7.43
C THR A 130 2.38 7.31 6.62
N GLU A 131 3.70 7.27 6.52
CA GLU A 131 4.51 8.24 5.79
C GLU A 131 5.25 7.56 4.65
N PHE A 132 5.34 8.28 3.54
CA PHE A 132 6.10 7.89 2.35
C PHE A 132 6.97 9.06 1.91
N TRP A 133 8.12 8.75 1.32
CA TRP A 133 8.90 9.69 0.54
C TRP A 133 8.45 9.65 -0.91
N SER A 134 8.12 10.81 -1.48
CA SER A 134 7.69 10.97 -2.86
C SER A 134 8.55 12.01 -3.56
N LEU A 135 9.56 11.53 -4.27
CA LEU A 135 10.45 12.31 -5.12
C LEU A 135 10.20 11.95 -6.59
N PRO A 136 10.67 12.72 -7.57
CA PRO A 136 10.39 12.50 -8.99
C PRO A 136 10.61 11.05 -9.46
N ASN A 137 11.66 10.40 -8.96
CA ASN A 137 12.04 9.03 -9.34
C ASN A 137 11.86 8.00 -8.24
N VAL A 138 11.35 8.42 -7.07
CA VAL A 138 11.27 7.58 -5.88
C VAL A 138 9.90 7.73 -5.24
N PHE A 139 9.32 6.61 -4.86
CA PHE A 139 8.17 6.54 -3.96
C PHE A 139 8.40 5.39 -3.00
N GLU A 140 8.75 5.71 -1.77
CA GLU A 140 9.19 4.73 -0.77
C GLU A 140 8.41 4.88 0.53
N PHE A 141 8.15 3.76 1.17
CA PHE A 141 7.64 3.71 2.53
C PHE A 141 8.70 4.24 3.50
N HIS A 142 8.29 5.11 4.40
CA HIS A 142 9.17 5.67 5.43
C HIS A 142 8.85 5.11 6.81
N THR A 143 7.62 5.33 7.29
CA THR A 143 7.22 4.87 8.63
C THR A 143 5.73 4.57 8.71
N ASN A 144 5.37 3.75 9.67
CA ASN A 144 3.98 3.47 10.03
C ASN A 144 3.86 3.51 11.56
N GLU A 145 2.95 4.32 12.05
CA GLU A 145 2.76 4.56 13.47
C GLU A 145 1.29 4.34 13.84
N VAL A 146 1.07 3.55 14.88
CA VAL A 146 -0.25 3.42 15.51
C VAL A 146 -0.35 4.46 16.61
N MET A 147 -1.30 5.36 16.47
CA MET A 147 -1.60 6.44 17.40
C MET A 147 -2.88 6.12 18.16
N MET A 148 -2.85 6.24 19.48
CA MET A 148 -4.06 6.07 20.26
C MET A 148 -4.92 7.33 20.19
N ASP A 149 -6.25 7.15 20.18
CA ASP A 149 -7.18 8.26 20.29
C ASP A 149 -7.07 8.87 21.69
N PRO A 150 -6.67 10.14 21.82
CA PRO A 150 -6.48 10.78 23.12
C PRO A 150 -7.79 10.89 23.91
N ASP A 151 -8.93 10.83 23.24
CA ASP A 151 -10.25 10.94 23.87
C ASP A 151 -10.74 9.62 24.47
N VAL A 152 -10.01 8.52 24.26
CA VAL A 152 -10.36 7.20 24.80
C VAL A 152 -9.65 6.93 26.11
N ALA A 153 -10.41 6.79 27.18
CA ALA A 153 -9.89 6.42 28.48
C ALA A 153 -9.22 5.03 28.42
N GLY A 154 -7.93 4.95 28.79
CA GLY A 154 -7.17 3.69 28.77
C GLY A 154 -6.28 3.50 27.55
N ALA A 155 -6.03 4.54 26.78
CA ALA A 155 -5.18 4.53 25.58
C ALA A 155 -3.79 3.89 25.79
N GLU A 156 -3.21 3.98 26.98
CA GLU A 156 -1.92 3.36 27.31
C GLU A 156 -1.97 1.84 27.34
N ARG A 157 -3.06 1.26 27.84
CA ARG A 157 -3.24 -0.19 27.94
C ARG A 157 -3.38 -0.85 26.56
N VAL A 158 -3.93 -0.13 25.60
CA VAL A 158 -4.06 -0.61 24.23
C VAL A 158 -2.73 -0.55 23.48
N LYS A 159 -1.85 0.43 23.80
CA LYS A 159 -0.46 0.47 23.27
C LYS A 159 0.34 -0.77 23.62
N GLU A 160 0.20 -1.30 24.81
CA GLU A 160 0.87 -2.55 25.23
C GLU A 160 0.34 -3.76 24.46
N LEU A 161 -0.96 -3.89 24.28
CA LEU A 161 -1.57 -4.98 23.54
C LEU A 161 -1.15 -4.99 22.07
N TYR A 162 -0.97 -3.81 21.43
CA TYR A 162 -0.48 -3.73 20.05
C TYR A 162 1.02 -4.00 19.92
N LYS A 163 1.83 -3.74 20.94
CA LYS A 163 3.24 -4.14 20.96
C LYS A 163 3.40 -5.67 20.96
N ASP A 164 2.57 -6.37 21.71
CA ASP A 164 2.63 -7.82 21.84
C ASP A 164 2.03 -8.57 20.62
N SER A 165 1.12 -7.95 19.88
CA SER A 165 0.45 -8.59 18.74
C SER A 165 1.26 -8.66 17.44
N GLY A 166 2.50 -8.12 17.41
CA GLY A 166 3.36 -8.12 16.21
C GLY A 166 2.81 -7.29 15.03
N GLY A 167 1.70 -6.57 15.23
CA GLY A 167 0.98 -5.86 14.17
C GLY A 167 1.81 -4.82 13.42
N VAL A 168 2.75 -4.17 14.11
CA VAL A 168 3.64 -3.15 13.51
C VAL A 168 4.75 -3.79 12.67
N GLU A 169 5.26 -4.97 13.05
CA GLU A 169 6.29 -5.69 12.28
C GLU A 169 5.74 -6.41 11.05
N ALA A 170 4.52 -6.92 11.12
CA ALA A 170 3.88 -7.58 9.98
C ALA A 170 3.64 -6.59 8.82
N VAL A 171 3.30 -5.34 9.15
CA VAL A 171 3.18 -4.26 8.17
C VAL A 171 4.54 -3.92 7.59
N LYS A 172 5.60 -3.75 8.38
CA LYS A 172 6.96 -3.48 7.90
C LYS A 172 7.48 -4.54 6.92
N LYS A 173 7.18 -5.82 7.12
CA LYS A 173 7.65 -6.92 6.25
C LYS A 173 6.94 -7.00 4.89
N ALA A 174 5.72 -6.46 4.77
CA ALA A 174 4.96 -6.50 3.52
C ALA A 174 5.34 -5.39 2.52
N TRP A 175 5.97 -4.30 2.97
CA TRP A 175 6.04 -3.03 2.25
C TRP A 175 7.31 -2.80 1.42
N TRP A 176 8.48 -3.23 1.89
CA TRP A 176 9.76 -2.95 1.22
C TRP A 176 10.03 -3.82 -0.02
N LYS A 177 9.07 -4.65 -0.41
CA LYS A 177 9.17 -5.57 -1.54
C LYS A 177 8.42 -5.13 -2.79
N PHE A 178 8.00 -3.87 -2.88
CA PHE A 178 7.22 -3.34 -4.01
C PHE A 178 8.04 -2.52 -5.03
N TRP A 179 9.36 -2.64 -5.02
CA TRP A 179 10.27 -1.96 -5.97
C TRP A 179 11.20 -2.93 -6.68
#